data_c1c4881bf22ae927bd11e246e390551e
#
_entry.id   c1c4881bf22ae927bd11e246e390551e
#
_cell.length_a   1.000
_cell.length_b   1.000
_cell.length_c   1.000
_cell.angle_alpha   90.00
_cell.angle_beta   90.00
_cell.angle_gamma   90.00
#
_symmetry.space_group_name_H-M   'P 1'
#
loop_
_entity.id
_entity.type
_entity.pdbx_description
1 polymer ?
#
loop_
_entity_poly.entity_id
_entity_poly.type
_entity_poly.pdbx_seq_one_letter_code
_entity_poly.pdbx_strand_id
1 'polypeptide(L)'
;MTTNNFWVKEELFQIHCELSSYCNAACPLCPRYYEGSEIVRPDIELAQISLEQFKKWFSPAIINKTNHWLFCGTVGDPVMAKDVVLIVDYLFKINPKLNVTVNTNGGMRGVKDWSRLGEISKANDHRLRIIFSIDGLEDTNHLYRRNVNWTTLIRNVKAYIDNGGRAEWDYLIFKHNEHQIAEATQFSKDIGFYNFAPKKALGFELEGSLVKRTVLDGEGNLLYWLEPPAELSNRNSTNSSDIAEWQINVNPTIVKFYKREVIDPHNELIENYDGKTFKEAVIDFDDYNKKNIKCKSKTWGGGKEIYVSSSGIVRPCCYVGTTIETTHSTPEIVQLKRKVKDYGHDKFNLHNHTLEEILDAGHLNRVFADSWSEKDNNKIMYCSSTCGEDSQIDRIWTHKGNTRPNKRNWRKFYGKED
;
A
#
# COMPACT_ATOMS: atom_id res chain seq x y z
N MET A 1 -13.77 32.06 2.34
CA MET A 1 -12.78 31.00 2.60
C MET A 1 -12.31 30.49 1.25
N THR A 2 -11.07 30.72 0.89
CA THR A 2 -10.50 30.19 -0.34
C THR A 2 -10.30 28.69 -0.14
N THR A 3 -11.14 27.87 -0.79
CA THR A 3 -10.97 26.41 -0.80
C THR A 3 -9.61 26.07 -1.39
N ASN A 4 -8.83 25.28 -0.67
CA ASN A 4 -7.53 24.84 -1.12
C ASN A 4 -7.73 23.74 -2.18
N ASN A 5 -7.76 24.12 -3.46
CA ASN A 5 -8.01 23.22 -4.59
C ASN A 5 -6.79 22.31 -4.87
N PHE A 6 -6.48 21.40 -3.94
CA PHE A 6 -5.37 20.50 -4.10
C PHE A 6 -5.68 19.35 -5.06
N TRP A 7 -6.84 18.67 -4.92
CA TRP A 7 -7.28 17.63 -5.86
C TRP A 7 -8.29 18.24 -6.83
N VAL A 8 -7.83 18.52 -8.04
CA VAL A 8 -8.65 18.91 -9.18
C VAL A 8 -8.41 17.92 -10.31
N LYS A 9 -9.45 17.59 -11.08
CA LYS A 9 -9.36 16.58 -12.13
C LYS A 9 -8.37 16.93 -13.24
N GLU A 10 -8.09 18.22 -13.45
CA GLU A 10 -7.13 18.72 -14.44
C GLU A 10 -5.68 18.41 -14.09
N GLU A 11 -5.36 18.28 -12.80
CA GLU A 11 -4.04 17.97 -12.27
C GLU A 11 -3.88 16.50 -11.85
N LEU A 12 -4.93 15.69 -12.03
CA LEU A 12 -4.88 14.28 -11.69
C LEU A 12 -3.92 13.55 -12.62
N PHE A 13 -2.82 13.08 -12.06
CA PHE A 13 -1.76 12.39 -12.79
C PHE A 13 -1.83 10.88 -12.60
N GLN A 14 -2.09 10.44 -11.38
CA GLN A 14 -2.05 9.02 -11.02
C GLN A 14 -3.31 8.59 -10.26
N ILE A 15 -3.77 7.39 -10.58
CA ILE A 15 -4.75 6.68 -9.78
C ILE A 15 -4.08 5.43 -9.21
N HIS A 16 -3.97 5.38 -7.87
CA HIS A 16 -3.64 4.17 -7.14
C HIS A 16 -4.94 3.42 -6.86
N CYS A 17 -5.16 2.31 -7.53
CA CYS A 17 -6.39 1.54 -7.43
C CYS A 17 -6.11 0.12 -6.91
N GLU A 18 -6.78 -0.28 -5.85
CA GLU A 18 -6.80 -1.67 -5.41
C GLU A 18 -7.84 -2.46 -6.20
N LEU A 19 -7.41 -3.32 -7.11
CA LEU A 19 -8.34 -4.15 -7.88
C LEU A 19 -9.00 -5.24 -7.04
N SER A 20 -8.37 -5.63 -5.94
CA SER A 20 -8.89 -6.70 -5.08
C SER A 20 -8.34 -6.56 -3.67
N SER A 21 -9.19 -6.78 -2.68
CA SER A 21 -8.79 -6.99 -1.28
C SER A 21 -8.51 -8.45 -0.95
N TYR A 22 -8.64 -9.38 -1.90
CA TYR A 22 -8.19 -10.77 -1.73
C TYR A 22 -6.68 -10.87 -1.93
N CYS A 23 -6.03 -11.74 -1.18
CA CYS A 23 -4.63 -12.11 -1.36
C CYS A 23 -4.42 -13.58 -1.00
N ASN A 24 -3.54 -14.28 -1.72
CA ASN A 24 -3.14 -15.65 -1.41
C ASN A 24 -1.98 -15.72 -0.39
N ALA A 25 -1.18 -14.65 -0.29
CA ALA A 25 -0.05 -14.61 0.64
C ALA A 25 -0.49 -14.22 2.05
N ALA A 26 0.22 -14.74 3.07
CA ALA A 26 0.03 -14.40 4.48
C ALA A 26 1.30 -13.76 5.07
N CYS A 27 1.71 -12.63 4.51
CA CYS A 27 2.92 -11.92 4.92
C CYS A 27 2.79 -11.39 6.36
N PRO A 28 3.74 -11.66 7.27
CA PRO A 28 3.61 -11.33 8.69
C PRO A 28 3.45 -9.84 9.03
N LEU A 29 4.00 -8.94 8.21
CA LEU A 29 3.89 -7.50 8.42
C LEU A 29 2.78 -6.85 7.54
N CYS A 30 1.92 -7.66 6.92
CA CYS A 30 0.84 -7.14 6.10
C CYS A 30 -0.32 -6.65 6.98
N PRO A 31 -0.84 -5.42 6.76
CA PRO A 31 -1.97 -4.89 7.53
C PRO A 31 -3.29 -5.67 7.32
N ARG A 32 -3.31 -6.59 6.35
CA ARG A 32 -4.42 -7.52 6.12
C ARG A 32 -4.70 -8.44 7.30
N TYR A 33 -3.64 -8.82 8.02
CA TYR A 33 -3.71 -9.81 9.08
C TYR A 33 -3.58 -9.17 10.45
N TYR A 34 -4.05 -9.85 11.49
CA TYR A 34 -3.57 -9.57 12.82
C TYR A 34 -2.07 -9.82 12.86
N GLU A 35 -1.35 -8.88 13.45
CA GLU A 35 0.10 -8.83 13.41
C GLU A 35 0.76 -10.20 13.58
N GLY A 36 1.51 -10.60 12.56
CA GLY A 36 2.23 -11.86 12.50
C GLY A 36 1.39 -13.11 12.24
N SER A 37 0.05 -13.03 12.28
CA SER A 37 -0.83 -14.20 12.12
C SER A 37 -1.24 -14.43 10.66
N GLU A 38 -2.00 -15.52 10.42
CA GLU A 38 -2.70 -15.79 9.15
C GLU A 38 -4.19 -15.44 9.21
N ILE A 39 -4.63 -14.85 10.32
CA ILE A 39 -6.03 -14.51 10.53
C ILE A 39 -6.32 -13.19 9.85
N VAL A 40 -7.15 -13.24 8.81
CA VAL A 40 -7.61 -12.03 8.11
C VAL A 40 -8.45 -11.20 9.07
N ARG A 41 -8.20 -9.92 9.09
CA ARG A 41 -8.94 -8.97 9.93
C ARG A 41 -10.39 -8.86 9.46
N PRO A 42 -11.36 -8.94 10.36
CA PRO A 42 -12.79 -8.94 10.02
C PRO A 42 -13.29 -7.59 9.49
N ASP A 43 -12.56 -6.50 9.77
CA ASP A 43 -12.87 -5.15 9.30
C ASP A 43 -12.47 -4.89 7.82
N ILE A 44 -11.81 -5.85 7.17
CA ILE A 44 -11.47 -5.75 5.75
C ILE A 44 -12.63 -6.27 4.92
N GLU A 45 -13.28 -5.38 4.19
CA GLU A 45 -14.28 -5.75 3.20
C GLU A 45 -13.62 -6.53 2.05
N LEU A 46 -14.09 -7.76 1.82
CA LEU A 46 -13.58 -8.60 0.73
C LEU A 46 -14.30 -8.27 -0.57
N ALA A 47 -13.63 -7.52 -1.44
CA ALA A 47 -14.16 -7.07 -2.71
C ALA A 47 -13.13 -7.23 -3.84
N GLN A 48 -13.62 -7.25 -5.06
CA GLN A 48 -12.80 -7.15 -6.27
C GLN A 48 -13.55 -6.39 -7.36
N ILE A 49 -12.84 -5.61 -8.13
CA ILE A 49 -13.42 -4.77 -9.18
C ILE A 49 -13.54 -5.60 -10.46
N SER A 50 -14.76 -5.71 -11.00
CA SER A 50 -14.99 -6.25 -12.34
C SER A 50 -14.68 -5.23 -13.41
N LEU A 51 -14.48 -5.66 -14.66
CA LEU A 51 -14.32 -4.75 -15.81
C LEU A 51 -15.53 -3.82 -15.97
N GLU A 52 -16.73 -4.33 -15.71
CA GLU A 52 -17.97 -3.55 -15.79
C GLU A 52 -17.98 -2.41 -14.77
N GLN A 53 -17.68 -2.73 -13.49
CA GLN A 53 -17.55 -1.73 -12.44
C GLN A 53 -16.44 -0.72 -12.75
N PHE A 54 -15.29 -1.20 -13.23
CA PHE A 54 -14.17 -0.34 -13.60
C PHE A 54 -14.57 0.68 -14.66
N LYS A 55 -15.29 0.25 -15.72
CA LYS A 55 -15.81 1.15 -16.76
C LYS A 55 -16.85 2.14 -16.24
N LYS A 56 -17.68 1.72 -15.27
CA LYS A 56 -18.68 2.59 -14.65
C LYS A 56 -18.02 3.68 -13.79
N TRP A 57 -16.96 3.33 -13.06
CA TRP A 57 -16.30 4.23 -12.12
C TRP A 57 -15.32 5.20 -12.79
N PHE A 58 -14.69 4.76 -13.87
CA PHE A 58 -13.64 5.51 -14.55
C PHE A 58 -13.99 5.71 -16.02
N SER A 59 -14.41 6.94 -16.33
CA SER A 59 -14.75 7.30 -17.71
C SER A 59 -13.51 7.29 -18.62
N PRO A 60 -13.68 7.12 -19.94
CA PRO A 60 -12.59 7.33 -20.90
C PRO A 60 -11.93 8.71 -20.76
N ALA A 61 -12.67 9.75 -20.35
CA ALA A 61 -12.12 11.09 -20.14
C ALA A 61 -11.11 11.12 -18.99
N ILE A 62 -11.40 10.46 -17.85
CA ILE A 62 -10.47 10.33 -16.73
C ILE A 62 -9.23 9.51 -17.14
N ILE A 63 -9.44 8.38 -17.83
CA ILE A 63 -8.32 7.52 -18.28
C ILE A 63 -7.38 8.30 -19.22
N ASN A 64 -7.92 9.13 -20.12
CA ASN A 64 -7.12 9.95 -21.03
C ASN A 64 -6.40 11.11 -20.34
N LYS A 65 -6.93 11.61 -19.21
CA LYS A 65 -6.28 12.66 -18.43
C LYS A 65 -5.14 12.16 -17.57
N THR A 66 -5.21 10.91 -17.10
CA THR A 66 -4.18 10.31 -16.24
C THR A 66 -2.98 9.85 -17.03
N ASN A 67 -1.81 9.87 -16.41
CA ASN A 67 -0.55 9.42 -17.00
C ASN A 67 -0.12 8.05 -16.45
N HIS A 68 -0.59 7.71 -15.25
CA HIS A 68 -0.16 6.50 -14.56
C HIS A 68 -1.32 5.87 -13.77
N TRP A 69 -1.42 4.55 -13.88
CA TRP A 69 -2.25 3.72 -13.03
C TRP A 69 -1.36 2.78 -12.23
N LEU A 70 -1.52 2.82 -10.91
CA LEU A 70 -0.83 1.94 -9.98
C LEU A 70 -1.83 0.94 -9.41
N PHE A 71 -1.69 -0.31 -9.77
CA PHE A 71 -2.38 -1.42 -9.14
C PHE A 71 -1.48 -2.02 -8.07
N CYS A 72 -1.70 -1.61 -6.84
CA CYS A 72 -0.96 -2.10 -5.68
C CYS A 72 -1.94 -2.25 -4.53
N GLY A 73 -2.06 -3.44 -3.99
CA GLY A 73 -2.91 -3.69 -2.85
C GLY A 73 -2.25 -3.23 -1.56
N THR A 74 -2.99 -2.53 -0.70
CA THR A 74 -2.59 -2.27 0.69
C THR A 74 -2.99 -3.44 1.57
N VAL A 75 -4.10 -4.10 1.25
CA VAL A 75 -4.62 -5.29 1.96
C VAL A 75 -4.89 -6.48 1.04
N GLY A 76 -4.73 -6.33 -0.27
CA GLY A 76 -4.95 -7.37 -1.27
C GLY A 76 -3.81 -7.53 -2.24
N ASP A 77 -4.02 -8.33 -3.28
CA ASP A 77 -3.12 -8.47 -4.41
C ASP A 77 -3.91 -8.26 -5.70
N PRO A 78 -3.51 -7.32 -6.58
CA PRO A 78 -4.29 -6.95 -7.76
C PRO A 78 -4.54 -8.12 -8.73
N VAL A 79 -3.63 -9.10 -8.80
CA VAL A 79 -3.84 -10.27 -9.69
C VAL A 79 -4.88 -11.24 -9.17
N MET A 80 -5.39 -11.07 -7.96
CA MET A 80 -6.55 -11.80 -7.46
C MET A 80 -7.86 -11.35 -8.14
N ALA A 81 -7.95 -10.11 -8.64
CA ALA A 81 -9.12 -9.65 -9.36
C ALA A 81 -9.33 -10.48 -10.64
N LYS A 82 -10.53 -11.04 -10.84
CA LYS A 82 -10.84 -11.92 -11.97
C LYS A 82 -10.56 -11.26 -13.32
N ASP A 83 -10.82 -9.97 -13.41
CA ASP A 83 -10.77 -9.22 -14.66
C ASP A 83 -9.49 -8.39 -14.82
N VAL A 84 -8.42 -8.62 -14.02
CA VAL A 84 -7.18 -7.82 -14.07
C VAL A 84 -6.61 -7.70 -15.48
N VAL A 85 -6.56 -8.79 -16.26
CA VAL A 85 -6.05 -8.80 -17.64
C VAL A 85 -6.94 -7.95 -18.55
N LEU A 86 -8.27 -8.07 -18.39
CA LEU A 86 -9.24 -7.30 -19.17
C LEU A 86 -9.21 -5.81 -18.84
N ILE A 87 -9.02 -5.47 -17.57
CA ILE A 87 -8.89 -4.07 -17.10
C ILE A 87 -7.62 -3.43 -17.66
N VAL A 88 -6.49 -4.14 -17.61
CA VAL A 88 -5.22 -3.66 -18.17
C VAL A 88 -5.33 -3.46 -19.68
N ASP A 89 -5.89 -4.42 -20.41
CA ASP A 89 -6.12 -4.33 -21.85
C ASP A 89 -7.07 -3.16 -22.20
N TYR A 90 -8.12 -2.97 -21.41
CA TYR A 90 -9.05 -1.84 -21.59
C TYR A 90 -8.38 -0.49 -21.40
N LEU A 91 -7.53 -0.34 -20.40
CA LEU A 91 -6.79 0.91 -20.17
C LEU A 91 -5.96 1.31 -21.38
N PHE A 92 -5.19 0.37 -21.95
CA PHE A 92 -4.36 0.64 -23.13
C PHE A 92 -5.19 0.84 -24.41
N LYS A 93 -6.37 0.25 -24.53
CA LYS A 93 -7.31 0.55 -25.63
C LYS A 93 -7.81 1.98 -25.59
N ILE A 94 -8.02 2.55 -24.39
CA ILE A 94 -8.45 3.94 -24.23
C ILE A 94 -7.28 4.90 -24.37
N ASN A 95 -6.15 4.61 -23.71
CA ASN A 95 -4.97 5.47 -23.72
C ASN A 95 -3.68 4.66 -23.92
N PRO A 96 -3.20 4.49 -25.15
CA PRO A 96 -1.97 3.74 -25.44
C PRO A 96 -0.70 4.38 -24.85
N LYS A 97 -0.76 5.66 -24.43
CA LYS A 97 0.37 6.38 -23.82
C LYS A 97 0.40 6.24 -22.29
N LEU A 98 -0.57 5.58 -21.72
CA LEU A 98 -0.70 5.38 -20.28
C LEU A 98 0.45 4.49 -19.76
N ASN A 99 0.92 4.76 -18.55
CA ASN A 99 1.78 3.84 -17.83
C ASN A 99 0.96 3.07 -16.82
N VAL A 100 1.14 1.76 -16.77
CA VAL A 100 0.47 0.89 -15.80
C VAL A 100 1.53 0.11 -15.02
N THR A 101 1.45 0.19 -13.68
CA THR A 101 2.31 -0.59 -12.79
C THR A 101 1.42 -1.54 -11.98
N VAL A 102 1.81 -2.80 -11.90
CA VAL A 102 1.16 -3.82 -11.08
C VAL A 102 2.16 -4.35 -10.07
N ASN A 103 1.87 -4.19 -8.77
CA ASN A 103 2.68 -4.79 -7.71
C ASN A 103 1.98 -6.07 -7.23
N THR A 104 2.67 -7.20 -7.25
CA THR A 104 2.08 -8.50 -6.91
C THR A 104 3.10 -9.44 -6.30
N ASN A 105 2.62 -10.42 -5.52
CA ASN A 105 3.46 -11.53 -5.09
C ASN A 105 3.67 -12.60 -6.18
N GLY A 106 2.95 -12.51 -7.32
CA GLY A 106 3.09 -13.39 -8.48
C GLY A 106 2.60 -14.83 -8.30
N GLY A 107 2.16 -15.22 -7.11
CA GLY A 107 1.82 -16.60 -6.75
C GLY A 107 0.47 -17.11 -7.28
N MET A 108 -0.29 -16.27 -7.96
CA MET A 108 -1.62 -16.60 -8.47
C MET A 108 -1.73 -16.49 -9.98
N ARG A 109 -2.84 -16.89 -10.53
CA ARG A 109 -3.11 -16.98 -11.97
C ARG A 109 -2.35 -18.10 -12.68
N GLY A 110 -2.79 -18.40 -13.88
CA GLY A 110 -2.16 -19.39 -14.74
C GLY A 110 -1.26 -18.75 -15.78
N VAL A 111 -0.45 -19.58 -16.42
CA VAL A 111 0.48 -19.19 -17.50
C VAL A 111 -0.22 -18.36 -18.60
N LYS A 112 -1.45 -18.71 -18.97
CA LYS A 112 -2.24 -18.00 -20.00
C LYS A 112 -2.41 -16.51 -19.67
N ASP A 113 -2.77 -16.19 -18.42
CA ASP A 113 -3.00 -14.80 -18.01
C ASP A 113 -1.67 -14.01 -17.98
N TRP A 114 -0.60 -14.63 -17.47
CA TRP A 114 0.73 -14.02 -17.42
C TRP A 114 1.33 -13.80 -18.81
N SER A 115 1.19 -14.79 -19.72
CA SER A 115 1.59 -14.62 -21.12
C SER A 115 0.83 -13.47 -21.78
N ARG A 116 -0.49 -13.39 -21.55
CA ARG A 116 -1.29 -12.28 -22.10
C ARG A 116 -0.86 -10.91 -21.57
N LEU A 117 -0.55 -10.79 -20.28
CA LEU A 117 0.02 -9.55 -19.71
C LEU A 117 1.37 -9.21 -20.34
N GLY A 118 2.22 -10.20 -20.61
CA GLY A 118 3.49 -10.01 -21.31
C GLY A 118 3.29 -9.46 -22.72
N GLU A 119 2.38 -10.05 -23.50
CA GLU A 119 2.00 -9.57 -24.82
C GLU A 119 1.48 -8.12 -24.79
N ILE A 120 0.62 -7.77 -23.82
CA ILE A 120 0.11 -6.41 -23.64
C ILE A 120 1.28 -5.45 -23.33
N SER A 121 2.22 -5.84 -22.46
CA SER A 121 3.40 -5.04 -22.16
C SER A 121 4.21 -4.75 -23.43
N LYS A 122 4.53 -5.79 -24.18
CA LYS A 122 5.28 -5.69 -25.44
C LYS A 122 4.58 -4.81 -26.47
N ALA A 123 3.27 -5.00 -26.64
CA ALA A 123 2.47 -4.25 -27.63
C ALA A 123 2.33 -2.76 -27.30
N ASN A 124 2.60 -2.36 -26.07
CA ASN A 124 2.48 -0.98 -25.57
C ASN A 124 3.85 -0.41 -25.09
N ASP A 125 4.92 -0.70 -25.80
CA ASP A 125 6.26 -0.17 -25.55
C ASP A 125 6.73 -0.37 -24.10
N HIS A 126 6.39 -1.50 -23.49
CA HIS A 126 6.68 -1.86 -22.10
C HIS A 126 6.14 -0.84 -21.07
N ARG A 127 5.06 -0.12 -21.40
CA ARG A 127 4.36 0.78 -20.49
C ARG A 127 3.56 0.05 -19.41
N LEU A 128 3.22 -1.22 -19.64
CA LEU A 128 2.86 -2.13 -18.56
C LEU A 128 4.13 -2.73 -17.98
N ARG A 129 4.36 -2.48 -16.70
CA ARG A 129 5.42 -3.14 -15.93
C ARG A 129 4.83 -3.86 -14.73
N ILE A 130 5.34 -5.02 -14.44
CA ILE A 130 4.95 -5.77 -13.26
C ILE A 130 6.11 -5.84 -12.29
N ILE A 131 5.85 -5.42 -11.05
CA ILE A 131 6.80 -5.49 -9.95
C ILE A 131 6.43 -6.71 -9.12
N PHE A 132 7.27 -7.72 -9.20
CA PHE A 132 7.12 -8.93 -8.38
C PHE A 132 7.77 -8.72 -7.01
N SER A 133 6.98 -8.90 -5.96
CA SER A 133 7.44 -8.83 -4.59
C SER A 133 7.87 -10.22 -4.13
N ILE A 134 9.16 -10.50 -4.22
CA ILE A 134 9.79 -11.79 -3.89
C ILE A 134 10.88 -11.53 -2.86
N ASP A 135 10.81 -12.16 -1.68
CA ASP A 135 11.63 -11.77 -0.55
C ASP A 135 12.51 -12.96 -0.07
N GLY A 136 13.27 -13.48 -1.00
CA GLY A 136 14.18 -14.59 -0.83
C GLY A 136 14.28 -15.45 -2.08
N LEU A 137 15.06 -16.52 -2.02
CA LEU A 137 15.09 -17.61 -2.99
C LEU A 137 14.13 -18.72 -2.56
N GLU A 138 14.22 -19.90 -3.18
CA GLU A 138 13.27 -21.01 -2.95
C GLU A 138 13.17 -21.43 -1.49
N ASP A 139 14.29 -21.44 -0.78
CA ASP A 139 14.44 -21.86 0.61
C ASP A 139 14.05 -20.80 1.65
N THR A 140 13.91 -19.52 1.25
CA THR A 140 13.65 -18.43 2.20
C THR A 140 12.45 -17.56 1.87
N ASN A 141 12.01 -17.48 0.60
CA ASN A 141 10.87 -16.65 0.22
C ASN A 141 9.61 -16.95 1.05
N HIS A 142 9.35 -18.21 1.36
CA HIS A 142 8.19 -18.64 2.14
C HIS A 142 8.21 -18.17 3.61
N LEU A 143 9.36 -17.77 4.14
CA LEU A 143 9.46 -17.23 5.51
C LEU A 143 8.80 -15.85 5.64
N TYR A 144 8.70 -15.10 4.55
CA TYR A 144 7.95 -13.86 4.55
C TYR A 144 6.72 -13.91 3.63
N ARG A 145 6.86 -14.40 2.40
CA ARG A 145 5.74 -14.58 1.45
C ARG A 145 5.04 -15.92 1.70
N ARG A 146 4.51 -16.10 2.91
CA ARG A 146 3.83 -17.33 3.32
C ARG A 146 2.68 -17.63 2.36
N ASN A 147 2.44 -18.91 2.09
CA ASN A 147 1.44 -19.43 1.15
C ASN A 147 1.69 -19.07 -0.33
N VAL A 148 2.87 -18.56 -0.69
CA VAL A 148 3.29 -18.38 -2.08
C VAL A 148 4.16 -19.57 -2.49
N ASN A 149 3.66 -20.38 -3.42
CA ASN A 149 4.42 -21.51 -3.96
C ASN A 149 5.50 -21.02 -4.94
N TRP A 150 6.76 -21.36 -4.64
CA TRP A 150 7.92 -20.92 -5.43
C TRP A 150 7.89 -21.36 -6.89
N THR A 151 7.60 -22.64 -7.16
CA THR A 151 7.53 -23.17 -8.53
C THR A 151 6.45 -22.44 -9.36
N THR A 152 5.29 -22.19 -8.76
CA THR A 152 4.21 -21.44 -9.41
C THR A 152 4.63 -19.99 -9.68
N LEU A 153 5.25 -19.34 -8.71
CA LEU A 153 5.75 -17.97 -8.83
C LEU A 153 6.74 -17.84 -9.99
N ILE A 154 7.78 -18.66 -10.01
CA ILE A 154 8.83 -18.58 -11.05
C ILE A 154 8.27 -18.95 -12.43
N ARG A 155 7.38 -19.93 -12.53
CA ARG A 155 6.69 -20.25 -13.77
C ARG A 155 5.88 -19.04 -14.29
N ASN A 156 5.18 -18.33 -13.42
CA ASN A 156 4.39 -17.15 -13.76
C ASN A 156 5.28 -15.98 -14.21
N VAL A 157 6.38 -15.71 -13.49
CA VAL A 157 7.39 -14.72 -13.85
C VAL A 157 7.94 -14.99 -15.25
N LYS A 158 8.37 -16.24 -15.51
CA LYS A 158 8.87 -16.65 -16.84
C LYS A 158 7.82 -16.47 -17.92
N ALA A 159 6.58 -16.90 -17.68
CA ALA A 159 5.49 -16.74 -18.65
C ALA A 159 5.26 -15.27 -19.03
N TYR A 160 5.41 -14.34 -18.09
CA TYR A 160 5.32 -12.91 -18.36
C TYR A 160 6.52 -12.39 -19.16
N ILE A 161 7.74 -12.72 -18.75
CA ILE A 161 8.98 -12.29 -19.39
C ILE A 161 9.12 -12.85 -20.81
N ASP A 162 8.91 -14.15 -20.99
CA ASP A 162 9.09 -14.85 -22.27
C ASP A 162 8.11 -14.33 -23.34
N ASN A 163 6.98 -13.74 -22.92
CA ASN A 163 6.03 -13.08 -23.83
C ASN A 163 6.28 -11.55 -23.96
N GLY A 164 7.45 -11.08 -23.55
CA GLY A 164 7.90 -9.70 -23.73
C GLY A 164 7.46 -8.76 -22.63
N GLY A 165 7.07 -9.28 -21.46
CA GLY A 165 6.74 -8.48 -20.30
C GLY A 165 7.96 -7.84 -19.65
N ARG A 166 7.82 -6.61 -19.19
CA ARG A 166 8.83 -5.91 -18.39
C ARG A 166 8.63 -6.22 -16.92
N ALA A 167 9.37 -7.20 -16.40
CA ALA A 167 9.36 -7.60 -15.01
C ALA A 167 10.40 -6.84 -14.17
N GLU A 168 10.00 -6.36 -13.00
CA GLU A 168 10.90 -5.81 -12.00
C GLU A 168 10.75 -6.64 -10.72
N TRP A 169 11.83 -6.80 -9.95
CA TRP A 169 11.83 -7.57 -8.71
C TRP A 169 12.14 -6.67 -7.53
N ASP A 170 11.14 -6.49 -6.64
CA ASP A 170 11.31 -5.88 -5.32
C ASP A 170 11.64 -6.96 -4.29
N TYR A 171 12.73 -6.77 -3.54
CA TYR A 171 13.24 -7.71 -2.56
C TYR A 171 13.36 -7.02 -1.20
N LEU A 172 12.53 -7.38 -0.23
CA LEU A 172 12.65 -6.89 1.13
C LEU A 172 13.72 -7.66 1.88
N ILE A 173 14.66 -6.92 2.47
CA ILE A 173 15.80 -7.52 3.18
C ILE A 173 15.42 -7.76 4.64
N PHE A 174 15.56 -9.02 5.06
CA PHE A 174 15.44 -9.50 6.42
C PHE A 174 16.72 -10.27 6.81
N LYS A 175 16.90 -10.55 8.08
CA LYS A 175 18.07 -11.34 8.53
C LYS A 175 18.15 -12.73 7.88
N HIS A 176 17.00 -13.36 7.64
CA HIS A 176 16.94 -14.71 7.06
C HIS A 176 17.28 -14.77 5.56
N ASN A 177 17.26 -13.63 4.86
CA ASN A 177 17.53 -13.60 3.41
C ASN A 177 18.64 -12.61 2.99
N GLU A 178 19.24 -11.84 3.91
CA GLU A 178 20.27 -10.86 3.57
C GLU A 178 21.51 -11.47 2.92
N HIS A 179 21.84 -12.72 3.27
CA HIS A 179 22.95 -13.45 2.69
C HIS A 179 22.73 -13.87 1.23
N GLN A 180 21.47 -13.87 0.74
CA GLN A 180 21.12 -14.31 -0.60
C GLN A 180 21.10 -13.16 -1.64
N ILE A 181 21.34 -11.91 -1.24
CA ILE A 181 21.21 -10.74 -2.16
C ILE A 181 22.07 -10.90 -3.42
N ALA A 182 23.30 -11.38 -3.30
CA ALA A 182 24.19 -11.57 -4.44
C ALA A 182 23.68 -12.66 -5.40
N GLU A 183 23.25 -13.80 -4.85
CA GLU A 183 22.68 -14.90 -5.62
C GLU A 183 21.34 -14.51 -6.26
N ALA A 184 20.45 -13.84 -5.53
CA ALA A 184 19.18 -13.32 -6.06
C ALA A 184 19.41 -12.29 -7.18
N THR A 185 20.45 -11.45 -7.06
CA THR A 185 20.85 -10.52 -8.11
C THR A 185 21.25 -11.27 -9.39
N GLN A 186 22.05 -12.33 -9.27
CA GLN A 186 22.42 -13.13 -10.44
C GLN A 186 21.23 -13.88 -11.01
N PHE A 187 20.46 -14.55 -10.17
CA PHE A 187 19.25 -15.27 -10.58
C PHE A 187 18.25 -14.35 -11.30
N SER A 188 18.06 -13.11 -10.83
CA SER A 188 17.19 -12.15 -11.47
C SER A 188 17.60 -11.83 -12.92
N LYS A 189 18.92 -11.74 -13.19
CA LYS A 189 19.47 -11.54 -14.53
C LYS A 189 19.27 -12.76 -15.41
N ASP A 190 19.51 -13.94 -14.86
CA ASP A 190 19.44 -15.22 -15.57
C ASP A 190 18.04 -15.53 -16.06
N ILE A 191 16.98 -15.14 -15.30
CA ILE A 191 15.59 -15.33 -15.71
C ILE A 191 15.01 -14.12 -16.46
N GLY A 192 15.77 -13.02 -16.62
CA GLY A 192 15.44 -11.90 -17.50
C GLY A 192 14.65 -10.76 -16.84
N PHE A 193 14.75 -10.56 -15.53
CA PHE A 193 14.21 -9.35 -14.91
C PHE A 193 14.89 -8.10 -15.43
N TYR A 194 14.11 -7.07 -15.70
CA TYR A 194 14.62 -5.77 -16.14
C TYR A 194 15.35 -5.03 -14.99
N ASN A 195 14.89 -5.20 -13.76
CA ASN A 195 15.47 -4.57 -12.58
C ASN A 195 15.30 -5.47 -11.34
N PHE A 196 16.33 -5.45 -10.49
CA PHE A 196 16.30 -6.05 -9.15
C PHE A 196 16.55 -4.96 -8.10
N ALA A 197 15.65 -4.80 -7.15
CA ALA A 197 15.68 -3.72 -6.18
C ALA A 197 15.60 -4.26 -4.74
N PRO A 198 16.76 -4.52 -4.09
CA PRO A 198 16.78 -4.81 -2.66
C PRO A 198 16.37 -3.57 -1.86
N LYS A 199 15.44 -3.75 -0.93
CA LYS A 199 14.83 -2.68 -0.14
C LYS A 199 14.87 -3.02 1.35
N LYS A 200 15.08 -2.02 2.17
CA LYS A 200 14.92 -2.15 3.62
C LYS A 200 13.48 -2.52 3.95
N ALA A 201 13.27 -3.61 4.71
CA ALA A 201 11.98 -3.90 5.27
C ALA A 201 11.64 -2.89 6.39
N LEU A 202 10.40 -2.41 6.39
CA LEU A 202 9.88 -1.48 7.41
C LEU A 202 9.18 -2.27 8.52
N GLY A 203 8.93 -1.59 9.66
CA GLY A 203 8.15 -2.16 10.75
C GLY A 203 8.99 -2.80 11.86
N PHE A 204 10.30 -2.63 11.85
CA PHE A 204 11.21 -3.11 12.89
C PHE A 204 11.65 -2.04 13.89
N GLU A 205 11.19 -0.80 13.74
CA GLU A 205 11.46 0.29 14.68
C GLU A 205 10.18 0.61 15.46
N LEU A 206 10.27 0.59 16.78
CA LEU A 206 9.20 0.99 17.69
C LEU A 206 9.79 1.90 18.77
N GLU A 207 9.27 3.12 18.88
CA GLU A 207 9.74 4.11 19.88
C GLU A 207 11.26 4.31 19.89
N GLY A 208 11.89 4.24 18.72
CA GLY A 208 13.34 4.40 18.56
C GLY A 208 14.16 3.14 18.84
N SER A 209 13.53 2.05 19.23
CA SER A 209 14.19 0.75 19.47
C SER A 209 13.92 -0.22 18.32
N LEU A 210 14.92 -1.07 18.02
CA LEU A 210 14.70 -2.18 17.10
C LEU A 210 13.95 -3.31 17.81
N VAL A 211 12.97 -3.88 17.10
CA VAL A 211 12.14 -4.97 17.60
C VAL A 211 12.13 -6.14 16.62
N LYS A 212 12.02 -7.35 17.14
CA LYS A 212 11.66 -8.53 16.36
C LYS A 212 10.14 -8.59 16.22
N ARG A 213 9.65 -9.23 15.16
CA ARG A 213 8.23 -9.42 14.92
C ARG A 213 7.85 -10.88 15.01
N THR A 214 6.77 -11.19 15.69
CA THR A 214 6.23 -12.54 15.79
C THR A 214 5.69 -13.00 14.44
N VAL A 215 5.88 -14.30 14.15
CA VAL A 215 5.15 -14.99 13.09
C VAL A 215 4.35 -16.11 13.74
N LEU A 216 3.04 -16.06 13.58
CA LEU A 216 2.10 -16.93 14.26
C LEU A 216 1.41 -17.85 13.25
N ASP A 217 0.96 -19.02 13.71
CA ASP A 217 0.06 -19.88 12.95
C ASP A 217 -1.41 -19.38 12.97
N GLY A 218 -2.33 -20.14 12.35
CA GLY A 218 -3.75 -19.82 12.33
C GLY A 218 -4.46 -19.94 13.68
N GLU A 219 -3.79 -20.50 14.69
CA GLU A 219 -4.29 -20.65 16.07
C GLU A 219 -3.69 -19.61 17.02
N GLY A 220 -2.68 -18.85 16.56
CA GLY A 220 -1.99 -17.80 17.33
C GLY A 220 -0.75 -18.30 18.06
N ASN A 221 -0.24 -19.52 17.77
CA ASN A 221 0.98 -20.02 18.35
C ASN A 221 2.21 -19.45 17.60
N LEU A 222 3.28 -19.15 18.34
CA LEU A 222 4.53 -18.67 17.77
C LEU A 222 5.19 -19.76 16.90
N LEU A 223 5.43 -19.44 15.62
CA LEU A 223 6.18 -20.26 14.70
C LEU A 223 7.67 -19.87 14.72
N TYR A 224 7.97 -18.60 14.53
CA TYR A 224 9.33 -18.04 14.54
C TYR A 224 9.31 -16.53 14.70
N TRP A 225 10.49 -15.95 14.89
CA TRP A 225 10.69 -14.51 14.91
C TRP A 225 11.20 -14.01 13.57
N LEU A 226 10.56 -12.99 13.04
CA LEU A 226 11.07 -12.21 11.91
C LEU A 226 12.01 -11.13 12.45
N GLU A 227 13.28 -11.18 12.01
CA GLU A 227 14.32 -10.27 12.48
C GLU A 227 14.72 -9.27 11.41
N PRO A 228 15.07 -8.02 11.80
CA PRO A 228 15.63 -7.03 10.88
C PRO A 228 16.99 -7.49 10.35
N PRO A 229 17.45 -6.99 9.18
CA PRO A 229 18.78 -7.30 8.67
C PRO A 229 19.87 -6.77 9.61
N ALA A 230 21.06 -7.43 9.60
CA ALA A 230 22.17 -7.11 10.49
C ALA A 230 22.66 -5.64 10.35
N GLU A 231 22.60 -5.07 9.16
CA GLU A 231 22.96 -3.65 8.93
C GLU A 231 22.11 -2.68 9.76
N LEU A 232 20.85 -3.01 10.01
CA LEU A 232 19.98 -2.22 10.89
C LEU A 232 20.32 -2.43 12.35
N SER A 233 20.61 -3.67 12.74
CA SER A 233 20.99 -4.03 14.11
C SER A 233 22.28 -3.33 14.52
N ASN A 234 23.21 -3.12 13.59
CA ASN A 234 24.50 -2.48 13.86
C ASN A 234 24.45 -0.95 13.98
N ARG A 235 23.38 -0.29 13.51
CA ARG A 235 23.28 1.19 13.55
C ARG A 235 22.82 1.74 14.90
N ASN A 236 22.07 0.98 15.68
CA ASN A 236 21.37 1.47 16.88
C ASN A 236 21.73 0.74 18.18
N SER A 237 22.52 -0.33 18.15
CA SER A 237 22.91 -1.02 19.38
C SER A 237 24.42 -1.26 19.42
N THR A 238 25.01 -0.95 20.57
CA THR A 238 26.37 -1.35 20.91
C THR A 238 26.49 -2.86 21.24
N ASN A 239 25.35 -3.58 21.32
CA ASN A 239 25.30 -5.01 21.57
C ASN A 239 24.12 -5.67 20.84
N SER A 240 24.38 -6.73 20.07
CA SER A 240 23.38 -7.53 19.35
C SER A 240 22.38 -8.28 20.25
N SER A 241 22.57 -8.25 21.57
CA SER A 241 21.65 -8.82 22.57
C SER A 241 20.45 -7.93 22.92
N ASP A 242 20.44 -6.67 22.47
CA ASP A 242 19.47 -5.67 22.90
C ASP A 242 18.27 -5.52 21.95
N ILE A 243 18.06 -6.46 21.04
CA ILE A 243 16.84 -6.47 20.23
C ILE A 243 15.70 -6.94 21.15
N ALA A 244 14.84 -5.99 21.54
CA ALA A 244 13.70 -6.28 22.39
C ALA A 244 12.77 -7.32 21.75
N GLU A 245 12.47 -8.40 22.46
CA GLU A 245 11.42 -9.32 22.11
C GLU A 245 10.08 -8.66 22.45
N TRP A 246 9.43 -8.12 21.44
CA TRP A 246 8.08 -7.59 21.60
C TRP A 246 7.09 -8.74 21.46
N GLN A 247 6.70 -9.32 22.57
CA GLN A 247 5.56 -10.22 22.62
C GLN A 247 4.30 -9.35 22.57
N ILE A 248 3.61 -9.34 21.43
CA ILE A 248 2.19 -9.08 21.48
C ILE A 248 1.62 -10.28 22.23
N ASN A 249 1.18 -10.05 23.46
CA ASN A 249 0.23 -10.96 24.08
C ASN A 249 -1.04 -10.89 23.23
N VAL A 250 -1.07 -11.65 22.14
CA VAL A 250 -2.30 -11.97 21.44
C VAL A 250 -3.08 -12.80 22.45
N ASN A 251 -3.89 -12.12 23.26
CA ASN A 251 -4.76 -12.77 24.20
C ASN A 251 -5.59 -13.78 23.39
N PRO A 252 -5.47 -15.10 23.66
CA PRO A 252 -6.25 -16.10 22.92
C PRO A 252 -7.75 -15.85 22.99
N THR A 253 -8.20 -15.08 24.00
CA THR A 253 -9.56 -14.58 24.14
C THR A 253 -9.92 -13.58 23.04
N ILE A 254 -8.98 -12.74 22.59
CA ILE A 254 -9.21 -11.80 21.46
C ILE A 254 -9.42 -12.58 20.18
N VAL A 255 -8.60 -13.60 19.88
CA VAL A 255 -8.77 -14.46 18.71
C VAL A 255 -10.11 -15.20 18.73
N LYS A 256 -10.59 -15.64 19.90
CA LYS A 256 -11.91 -16.26 20.06
C LYS A 256 -13.06 -15.23 19.95
N PHE A 257 -12.86 -14.02 20.41
CA PHE A 257 -13.86 -12.94 20.37
C PHE A 257 -14.18 -12.54 18.93
N TYR A 258 -13.14 -12.35 18.10
CA TYR A 258 -13.29 -11.97 16.70
C TYR A 258 -13.81 -13.07 15.76
N LYS A 259 -13.79 -14.34 16.17
CA LYS A 259 -14.44 -15.42 15.42
C LYS A 259 -15.98 -15.47 15.61
N ARG A 260 -16.56 -14.72 16.56
CA ARG A 260 -17.96 -14.89 16.95
C ARG A 260 -18.90 -13.74 16.60
N GLU A 261 -18.45 -12.54 16.38
CA GLU A 261 -19.34 -11.40 16.11
C GLU A 261 -18.81 -10.55 14.96
N VAL A 262 -19.63 -10.43 13.90
CA VAL A 262 -19.47 -9.38 12.89
C VAL A 262 -19.95 -8.09 13.55
N ILE A 263 -19.04 -7.39 14.20
CA ILE A 263 -19.30 -6.05 14.73
C ILE A 263 -19.21 -5.11 13.54
N ASP A 264 -20.24 -4.29 13.34
CA ASP A 264 -20.17 -3.18 12.38
C ASP A 264 -19.02 -2.24 12.79
N PRO A 265 -17.89 -2.24 12.06
CA PRO A 265 -16.70 -1.51 12.48
C PRO A 265 -16.91 0.01 12.43
N HIS A 266 -18.01 0.50 11.83
CA HIS A 266 -18.27 1.92 11.69
C HIS A 266 -19.01 2.53 12.89
N ASN A 267 -19.72 1.73 13.70
CA ASN A 267 -20.58 2.27 14.77
C ASN A 267 -20.08 2.04 16.20
N GLU A 268 -19.46 0.91 16.55
CA GLU A 268 -19.17 0.61 17.97
C GLU A 268 -17.78 0.99 18.47
N LEU A 269 -16.76 1.08 17.59
CA LEU A 269 -15.39 1.40 18.00
C LEU A 269 -15.17 2.86 18.41
N ILE A 270 -16.12 3.74 18.13
CA ILE A 270 -16.05 5.14 18.57
C ILE A 270 -16.50 5.27 20.04
N GLU A 271 -17.32 4.36 20.54
CA GLU A 271 -17.90 4.40 21.89
C GLU A 271 -17.12 3.58 22.93
N ASN A 272 -16.37 2.56 22.53
CA ASN A 272 -15.72 1.60 23.43
C ASN A 272 -14.19 1.66 23.44
N TYR A 273 -13.60 2.83 23.38
CA TYR A 273 -12.18 2.99 23.69
C TYR A 273 -12.00 2.86 25.22
N ASP A 274 -11.76 1.61 25.69
CA ASP A 274 -11.22 1.22 27.02
C ASP A 274 -11.66 2.08 28.23
N GLY A 275 -12.91 2.58 28.23
CA GLY A 275 -13.46 3.38 29.34
C GLY A 275 -12.76 4.73 29.61
N LYS A 276 -11.69 5.05 28.89
CA LYS A 276 -11.04 6.35 28.96
C LYS A 276 -11.62 7.25 27.88
N THR A 277 -12.31 8.28 28.31
CA THR A 277 -12.82 9.31 27.41
C THR A 277 -11.64 9.94 26.64
N PHE A 278 -11.85 10.31 25.38
CA PHE A 278 -10.91 11.02 24.51
C PHE A 278 -10.23 12.27 25.16
N LYS A 279 -10.74 12.73 26.30
CA LYS A 279 -10.22 13.82 27.13
C LYS A 279 -9.01 13.42 27.97
N GLU A 280 -8.72 12.16 28.19
CA GLU A 280 -7.70 11.69 29.14
C GLU A 280 -6.38 11.30 28.48
N ALA A 281 -6.36 11.07 27.16
CA ALA A 281 -5.11 11.08 26.42
C ALA A 281 -4.68 12.53 26.26
N VAL A 282 -3.66 12.96 26.97
CA VAL A 282 -3.01 14.26 26.77
C VAL A 282 -2.39 14.26 25.38
N ILE A 283 -3.22 14.59 24.37
CA ILE A 283 -2.75 14.79 23.01
C ILE A 283 -2.16 16.19 22.99
N ASP A 284 -0.87 16.29 22.73
CA ASP A 284 -0.24 17.57 22.45
C ASP A 284 -0.68 18.06 21.07
N PHE A 285 -1.89 18.64 21.02
CA PHE A 285 -2.43 19.26 19.80
C PHE A 285 -1.52 20.37 19.29
N ASP A 286 -0.73 21.00 20.16
CA ASP A 286 0.17 22.06 19.76
C ASP A 286 1.29 21.56 18.86
N ASP A 287 1.80 20.34 19.08
CA ASP A 287 2.82 19.75 18.20
C ASP A 287 2.25 19.45 16.79
N TYR A 288 1.02 18.94 16.71
CA TYR A 288 0.37 18.69 15.41
C TYR A 288 0.01 19.99 14.69
N ASN A 289 -0.43 21.01 15.41
CA ASN A 289 -0.83 22.31 14.85
C ASN A 289 0.37 23.11 14.32
N LYS A 290 1.56 22.95 14.90
CA LYS A 290 2.78 23.62 14.44
C LYS A 290 3.33 23.04 13.15
N LYS A 291 3.07 21.78 12.84
CA LYS A 291 3.63 21.11 11.66
C LYS A 291 3.00 21.62 10.38
N ASN A 292 3.82 22.04 9.45
CA ASN A 292 3.39 22.38 8.09
C ASN A 292 3.22 21.09 7.29
N ILE A 293 2.01 20.81 6.78
CA ILE A 293 1.70 19.60 6.02
C ILE A 293 2.13 19.77 4.56
N LYS A 294 3.08 18.97 4.12
CA LYS A 294 3.47 18.83 2.72
C LYS A 294 2.96 17.50 2.19
N CYS A 295 1.73 17.46 1.72
CA CYS A 295 1.09 16.22 1.26
C CYS A 295 1.99 15.49 0.24
N LYS A 296 2.25 14.21 0.52
CA LYS A 296 3.07 13.33 -0.33
C LYS A 296 2.25 12.62 -1.41
N SER A 297 0.93 12.84 -1.44
CA SER A 297 0.04 12.39 -2.52
C SER A 297 0.31 13.19 -3.80
N LYS A 298 1.60 13.27 -4.15
CA LYS A 298 2.14 13.80 -5.39
C LYS A 298 3.06 12.75 -5.98
N THR A 299 2.83 12.46 -7.23
CA THR A 299 3.74 11.58 -7.96
C THR A 299 5.12 12.23 -8.11
N TRP A 300 6.10 11.44 -8.43
CA TRP A 300 7.45 11.89 -8.76
C TRP A 300 7.51 12.92 -9.90
N GLY A 301 6.48 12.94 -10.78
CA GLY A 301 6.30 13.92 -11.86
C GLY A 301 5.63 15.23 -11.41
N GLY A 302 5.32 15.39 -10.11
CA GLY A 302 4.68 16.58 -9.57
C GLY A 302 3.17 16.63 -9.72
N GLY A 303 2.56 15.65 -10.39
CA GLY A 303 1.11 15.52 -10.51
C GLY A 303 0.44 14.98 -9.26
N LYS A 304 -0.88 15.13 -9.19
CA LYS A 304 -1.68 14.66 -8.03
C LYS A 304 -2.03 13.19 -8.15
N GLU A 305 -2.09 12.53 -7.02
CA GLU A 305 -2.54 11.15 -6.89
C GLU A 305 -3.81 11.07 -6.07
N ILE A 306 -4.66 10.12 -6.39
CA ILE A 306 -5.76 9.64 -5.54
C ILE A 306 -5.65 8.13 -5.35
N TYR A 307 -6.28 7.65 -4.29
CA TYR A 307 -6.41 6.23 -3.99
C TYR A 307 -7.87 5.80 -4.11
N VAL A 308 -8.08 4.60 -4.67
CA VAL A 308 -9.41 3.97 -4.78
C VAL A 308 -9.30 2.54 -4.24
N SER A 309 -10.09 2.22 -3.23
CA SER A 309 -10.16 0.86 -2.67
C SER A 309 -10.91 -0.10 -3.59
N SER A 310 -10.76 -1.40 -3.34
CA SER A 310 -11.50 -2.45 -4.08
C SER A 310 -13.01 -2.40 -3.85
N SER A 311 -13.47 -1.77 -2.78
CA SER A 311 -14.88 -1.48 -2.48
C SER A 311 -15.38 -0.16 -3.09
N GLY A 312 -14.57 0.52 -3.92
CA GLY A 312 -14.98 1.73 -4.64
C GLY A 312 -14.92 3.01 -3.82
N ILE A 313 -14.19 3.04 -2.71
CA ILE A 313 -14.07 4.24 -1.89
C ILE A 313 -12.86 5.07 -2.32
N VAL A 314 -13.10 6.34 -2.63
CA VAL A 314 -12.06 7.31 -3.01
C VAL A 314 -11.44 7.96 -1.78
N ARG A 315 -10.12 8.01 -1.73
CA ARG A 315 -9.34 8.61 -0.64
C ARG A 315 -8.20 9.47 -1.20
N PRO A 316 -7.65 10.40 -0.40
CA PRO A 316 -6.54 11.26 -0.84
C PRO A 316 -5.23 10.50 -1.10
N CYS A 317 -5.01 9.37 -0.44
CA CYS A 317 -3.84 8.52 -0.59
C CYS A 317 -4.07 7.15 0.06
N CYS A 318 -3.21 6.17 -0.25
CA CYS A 318 -3.31 4.82 0.31
C CYS A 318 -3.10 4.77 1.83
N TYR A 319 -2.29 5.65 2.42
CA TYR A 319 -2.13 5.73 3.87
C TYR A 319 -3.46 6.04 4.57
N VAL A 320 -4.17 7.06 4.09
CA VAL A 320 -5.51 7.40 4.62
C VAL A 320 -6.51 6.27 4.34
N GLY A 321 -6.48 5.69 3.13
CA GLY A 321 -7.36 4.58 2.74
C GLY A 321 -7.23 3.40 3.68
N THR A 322 -6.02 2.86 3.82
CA THR A 322 -5.77 1.72 4.70
C THR A 322 -6.14 2.01 6.16
N THR A 323 -5.78 3.21 6.65
CA THR A 323 -5.99 3.57 8.05
C THR A 323 -7.47 3.73 8.41
N ILE A 324 -8.28 4.32 7.52
CA ILE A 324 -9.72 4.48 7.77
C ILE A 324 -10.43 3.13 7.78
N GLU A 325 -10.00 2.21 6.93
CA GLU A 325 -10.60 0.88 6.78
C GLU A 325 -10.08 -0.14 7.82
N THR A 326 -9.19 0.26 8.73
CA THR A 326 -8.64 -0.63 9.75
C THR A 326 -9.16 -0.31 11.16
N THR A 327 -9.12 -1.30 12.06
CA THR A 327 -9.54 -1.17 13.47
C THR A 327 -8.55 -0.41 14.35
N HIS A 328 -7.45 0.10 13.80
CA HIS A 328 -6.53 0.92 14.59
C HIS A 328 -7.23 2.12 15.20
N SER A 329 -6.97 2.34 16.48
CA SER A 329 -7.68 3.32 17.32
C SER A 329 -6.74 4.31 18.02
N THR A 330 -5.63 4.70 17.36
CA THR A 330 -4.87 5.83 17.91
C THR A 330 -5.70 7.12 17.81
N PRO A 331 -5.47 8.10 18.67
CA PRO A 331 -6.23 9.35 18.67
C PRO A 331 -6.31 10.03 17.31
N GLU A 332 -5.20 10.01 16.55
CA GLU A 332 -5.13 10.57 15.19
C GLU A 332 -6.07 9.84 14.21
N ILE A 333 -6.15 8.52 14.35
CA ILE A 333 -6.99 7.68 13.49
C ILE A 333 -8.46 7.86 13.86
N VAL A 334 -8.78 7.93 15.14
CA VAL A 334 -10.14 8.19 15.63
C VAL A 334 -10.63 9.57 15.14
N GLN A 335 -9.79 10.61 15.24
CA GLN A 335 -10.10 11.93 14.72
C GLN A 335 -10.37 11.90 13.21
N LEU A 336 -9.50 11.23 12.46
CA LEU A 336 -9.62 11.09 11.00
C LEU A 336 -10.94 10.41 10.62
N LYS A 337 -11.25 9.26 11.25
CA LYS A 337 -12.50 8.51 11.00
C LYS A 337 -13.73 9.36 11.31
N ARG A 338 -13.73 10.07 12.44
CA ARG A 338 -14.82 10.97 12.82
C ARG A 338 -15.02 12.08 11.80
N LYS A 339 -13.96 12.77 11.39
CA LYS A 339 -14.05 13.84 10.36
C LYS A 339 -14.65 13.35 9.04
N VAL A 340 -14.24 12.16 8.57
CA VAL A 340 -14.79 11.57 7.34
C VAL A 340 -16.26 11.15 7.53
N LYS A 341 -16.60 10.57 8.69
CA LYS A 341 -17.98 10.18 9.02
C LYS A 341 -18.91 11.40 9.07
N ASP A 342 -18.51 12.45 9.80
CA ASP A 342 -19.31 13.68 9.99
C ASP A 342 -19.52 14.42 8.66
N TYR A 343 -18.54 14.37 7.77
CA TYR A 343 -18.67 14.93 6.43
C TYR A 343 -19.60 14.13 5.53
N GLY A 344 -19.70 12.82 5.72
CA GLY A 344 -20.51 11.89 4.93
C GLY A 344 -19.66 10.95 4.08
N HIS A 345 -19.50 9.74 4.56
CA HIS A 345 -18.71 8.67 3.92
C HIS A 345 -19.17 8.37 2.48
N ASP A 346 -20.49 8.38 2.26
CA ASP A 346 -21.09 8.07 0.95
C ASP A 346 -20.67 9.01 -0.19
N LYS A 347 -20.27 10.24 0.14
CA LYS A 347 -19.77 11.23 -0.84
C LYS A 347 -18.47 10.81 -1.53
N PHE A 348 -17.79 9.80 -1.03
CA PHE A 348 -16.56 9.27 -1.58
C PHE A 348 -16.75 7.90 -2.26
N ASN A 349 -17.98 7.43 -2.39
CA ASN A 349 -18.30 6.08 -2.86
C ASN A 349 -18.65 6.08 -4.35
N LEU A 350 -17.85 5.38 -5.16
CA LEU A 350 -18.05 5.22 -6.61
C LEU A 350 -19.27 4.36 -6.98
N HIS A 351 -19.90 3.67 -6.04
CA HIS A 351 -21.19 3.04 -6.29
C HIS A 351 -22.31 4.09 -6.44
N ASN A 352 -22.17 5.23 -5.75
CA ASN A 352 -23.16 6.30 -5.69
C ASN A 352 -22.84 7.46 -6.63
N HIS A 353 -21.55 7.68 -6.94
CA HIS A 353 -21.04 8.81 -7.71
C HIS A 353 -20.00 8.37 -8.72
N THR A 354 -19.81 9.12 -9.79
CA THR A 354 -18.63 8.98 -10.65
C THR A 354 -17.40 9.64 -10.01
N LEU A 355 -16.21 9.27 -10.45
CA LEU A 355 -14.99 9.92 -9.96
C LEU A 355 -14.98 11.43 -10.26
N GLU A 356 -15.47 11.81 -11.45
CA GLU A 356 -15.60 13.19 -11.85
C GLU A 356 -16.49 13.98 -10.89
N GLU A 357 -17.66 13.45 -10.53
CA GLU A 357 -18.58 14.08 -9.58
C GLU A 357 -17.94 14.28 -8.21
N ILE A 358 -17.19 13.28 -7.70
CA ILE A 358 -16.48 13.39 -6.42
C ILE A 358 -15.41 14.48 -6.45
N LEU A 359 -14.65 14.58 -7.54
CA LEU A 359 -13.60 15.58 -7.71
C LEU A 359 -14.18 16.98 -7.92
N ASP A 360 -15.17 17.12 -8.80
CA ASP A 360 -15.83 18.41 -9.11
C ASP A 360 -16.58 18.99 -7.89
N ALA A 361 -17.17 18.13 -7.07
CA ALA A 361 -17.75 18.53 -5.80
C ALA A 361 -16.71 18.99 -4.76
N GLY A 362 -15.41 18.71 -4.99
CA GLY A 362 -14.32 19.12 -4.11
C GLY A 362 -14.31 18.42 -2.74
N HIS A 363 -14.90 17.22 -2.63
CA HIS A 363 -15.05 16.53 -1.35
C HIS A 363 -13.69 16.24 -0.68
N LEU A 364 -12.68 15.79 -1.44
CA LEU A 364 -11.34 15.57 -0.92
C LEU A 364 -10.69 16.88 -0.41
N ASN A 365 -10.89 17.99 -1.12
CA ASN A 365 -10.34 19.29 -0.73
C ASN A 365 -10.94 19.75 0.60
N ARG A 366 -12.27 19.71 0.73
CA ARG A 366 -12.97 20.18 1.94
C ARG A 366 -12.61 19.41 3.20
N VAL A 367 -12.43 18.08 3.10
CA VAL A 367 -12.10 17.28 4.28
C VAL A 367 -10.61 17.32 4.59
N PHE A 368 -9.75 17.20 3.56
CA PHE A 368 -8.33 17.01 3.76
C PHE A 368 -7.53 18.29 3.52
N ALA A 369 -7.56 18.88 2.32
CA ALA A 369 -6.69 20.00 1.99
C ALA A 369 -6.98 21.26 2.80
N ASP A 370 -8.26 21.57 3.04
CA ASP A 370 -8.65 22.73 3.84
C ASP A 370 -8.18 22.58 5.30
N SER A 371 -8.18 21.34 5.82
CA SER A 371 -7.72 21.07 7.18
C SER A 371 -6.22 21.33 7.42
N TRP A 372 -5.39 21.38 6.36
CA TRP A 372 -3.93 21.53 6.54
C TRP A 372 -3.52 22.90 7.02
N SER A 373 -4.28 23.93 6.69
CA SER A 373 -4.05 25.32 7.12
C SER A 373 -4.78 25.70 8.41
N GLU A 374 -5.69 24.83 8.88
CA GLU A 374 -6.45 25.08 10.10
C GLU A 374 -5.57 24.96 11.35
N LYS A 375 -5.90 25.75 12.35
CA LYS A 375 -5.35 25.67 13.70
C LYS A 375 -6.42 25.10 14.62
N ASP A 376 -6.00 24.69 15.78
CA ASP A 376 -6.88 24.06 16.76
C ASP A 376 -7.51 22.76 16.21
N ASN A 377 -8.19 21.99 16.92
CA ASN A 377 -8.73 20.64 16.68
C ASN A 377 -9.26 20.32 15.27
N ASN A 378 -9.19 21.25 14.32
CA ASN A 378 -9.66 21.05 12.94
C ASN A 378 -8.59 20.48 12.01
N LYS A 379 -7.31 20.58 12.33
CA LYS A 379 -6.23 20.00 11.55
C LYS A 379 -6.28 18.47 11.63
N ILE A 380 -6.13 17.77 10.50
CA ILE A 380 -6.07 16.31 10.52
C ILE A 380 -4.72 15.87 11.08
N MET A 381 -4.73 15.37 12.31
CA MET A 381 -3.53 14.91 13.02
C MET A 381 -2.79 13.81 12.27
N TYR A 382 -3.52 12.87 11.67
CA TYR A 382 -2.92 11.81 10.87
C TYR A 382 -2.12 12.35 9.67
N CYS A 383 -2.61 13.37 8.96
CA CYS A 383 -1.85 14.04 7.90
C CYS A 383 -0.62 14.77 8.46
N SER A 384 -0.74 15.36 9.65
CA SER A 384 0.35 16.06 10.33
C SER A 384 1.47 15.10 10.75
N SER A 385 1.12 13.95 11.36
CA SER A 385 2.09 12.93 11.76
C SER A 385 2.75 12.22 10.57
N THR A 386 1.98 12.02 9.48
CA THR A 386 2.44 11.26 8.30
C THR A 386 3.18 12.14 7.29
N CYS A 387 2.67 13.33 7.00
CA CYS A 387 3.15 14.23 5.93
C CYS A 387 3.59 15.61 6.43
N GLY A 388 3.57 15.87 7.74
CA GLY A 388 4.13 17.08 8.33
C GLY A 388 5.63 17.15 8.17
N GLU A 389 6.19 18.36 8.34
CA GLU A 389 7.64 18.55 8.43
C GLU A 389 8.21 17.67 9.55
N ASP A 390 9.36 17.05 9.30
CA ASP A 390 10.02 16.09 10.20
C ASP A 390 9.25 14.79 10.52
N SER A 391 8.23 14.47 9.73
CA SER A 391 7.51 13.21 9.88
C SER A 391 8.40 11.99 9.60
N GLN A 392 8.00 10.83 10.14
CA GLN A 392 8.70 9.57 9.90
C GLN A 392 8.80 9.25 8.39
N ILE A 393 7.76 9.53 7.63
CA ILE A 393 7.77 9.37 6.16
C ILE A 393 8.76 10.33 5.51
N ASP A 394 8.85 11.57 5.98
CA ASP A 394 9.84 12.53 5.47
C ASP A 394 11.27 12.01 5.70
N ARG A 395 11.56 11.43 6.85
CA ARG A 395 12.85 10.78 7.15
C ARG A 395 13.12 9.57 6.27
N ILE A 396 12.12 8.72 6.03
CA ILE A 396 12.24 7.55 5.14
C ILE A 396 12.55 7.98 3.70
N TRP A 397 11.92 9.06 3.21
CA TRP A 397 12.07 9.53 1.84
C TRP A 397 13.26 10.46 1.63
N THR A 398 13.75 11.14 2.67
CA THR A 398 14.85 12.11 2.60
C THR A 398 16.21 11.50 2.96
N HIS A 399 16.26 10.39 3.69
CA HIS A 399 17.54 9.73 4.02
C HIS A 399 18.21 9.17 2.76
N LYS A 400 19.46 9.58 2.54
CA LYS A 400 20.34 9.26 1.41
C LYS A 400 20.70 7.76 1.25
N GLY A 401 19.97 6.83 1.83
CA GLY A 401 20.21 5.40 1.77
C GLY A 401 19.14 4.59 1.04
N ASN A 402 17.93 5.12 0.85
CA ASN A 402 16.99 4.53 -0.08
C ASN A 402 17.37 5.02 -1.48
N THR A 403 17.95 4.15 -2.29
CA THR A 403 18.26 4.45 -3.68
C THR A 403 16.97 4.86 -4.39
N ARG A 404 16.71 6.17 -4.40
CA ARG A 404 15.79 6.74 -5.37
C ARG A 404 16.25 6.26 -6.73
N PRO A 405 15.41 5.69 -7.58
CA PRO A 405 15.79 5.52 -8.97
C PRO A 405 16.30 6.88 -9.44
N ASN A 406 17.52 6.89 -9.95
CA ASN A 406 18.24 8.10 -10.32
C ASN A 406 17.30 8.97 -11.16
N LYS A 407 17.17 10.28 -10.86
CA LYS A 407 16.33 11.21 -11.63
C LYS A 407 16.52 11.08 -13.15
N ARG A 408 17.73 10.71 -13.61
CA ARG A 408 18.04 10.43 -15.02
C ARG A 408 17.25 9.25 -15.61
N ASN A 409 16.91 8.23 -14.82
CA ASN A 409 16.14 7.09 -15.32
C ASN A 409 14.63 7.41 -15.45
N TRP A 410 14.11 8.32 -14.64
CA TRP A 410 12.71 8.75 -14.72
C TRP A 410 12.40 9.58 -15.96
N ARG A 411 13.30 10.50 -16.34
CA ARG A 411 13.16 11.30 -17.57
C ARG A 411 13.12 10.42 -18.83
N LYS A 412 13.92 9.35 -18.84
CA LYS A 412 13.93 8.36 -19.91
C LYS A 412 12.63 7.54 -20.01
N PHE A 413 11.88 7.42 -18.90
CA PHE A 413 10.64 6.65 -18.82
C PHE A 413 9.39 7.44 -19.20
N TYR A 414 9.34 8.72 -18.92
CA TYR A 414 8.13 9.54 -19.09
C TYR A 414 8.23 10.48 -20.29
N GLY A 415 9.25 10.34 -21.15
CA GLY A 415 9.32 11.01 -22.44
C GLY A 415 9.37 12.54 -22.37
N LYS A 416 9.88 13.12 -21.28
CA LYS A 416 10.26 14.53 -21.22
C LYS A 416 11.76 14.61 -21.42
N GLU A 417 12.20 14.74 -22.66
CA GLU A 417 13.42 15.43 -23.00
C GLU A 417 13.16 16.93 -22.84
N ASP A 418 14.09 17.62 -22.18
CA ASP A 418 14.10 19.09 -22.12
C ASP A 418 14.32 19.67 -23.49
#